data_292b0421036b50e5a47cbe35972442b5
#
_entry.id   292b0421036b50e5a47cbe35972442b5
#
_cell.length_a   1.000
_cell.length_b   1.000
_cell.length_c   1.000
_cell.angle_alpha   90.00
_cell.angle_beta   90.00
_cell.angle_gamma   90.00
#
_symmetry.space_group_name_H-M   'P 1'
#
loop_
_entity.id
_entity.type
_entity.pdbx_description
1 polymer ?
#
loop_
_entity_poly.entity_id
_entity_poly.type
_entity_poly.pdbx_seq_one_letter_code
_entity_poly.pdbx_strand_id
1 'polypeptide(L)'
;MTTATLSQLVETLVEGLGGPGSGERGPDGGRRLVLGITGAPGAGKTTLALALLDALRARHGEGFAAHLPMDGFHLADAQLDRLGLRERKGAPETFDRDGYAATLARVSTADEDVYVPGFERELEQPLAAALVVEAAARVVVSEGNYLLLPGWEQARAACDEVWWVELDDAVRRERLVARHTAFGKPAAAARAWVDEVDGVNAELIRATRSRADRVIRETPDSWVLS
;
A
#
# COMPACT_ATOMS: atom_id res chain seq x y z
N MET A 1 -22.73 -6.26 8.27
CA MET A 1 -21.49 -6.49 7.52
C MET A 1 -21.85 -7.17 6.23
N THR A 2 -21.55 -6.58 5.12
CA THR A 2 -21.85 -7.14 3.80
C THR A 2 -20.60 -7.86 3.32
N THR A 3 -20.73 -9.15 2.99
CA THR A 3 -19.64 -9.90 2.36
C THR A 3 -19.48 -9.37 0.92
N ALA A 4 -18.33 -8.82 0.61
CA ALA A 4 -18.02 -8.34 -0.73
C ALA A 4 -17.06 -9.33 -1.40
N THR A 5 -17.36 -9.73 -2.62
CA THR A 5 -16.42 -10.46 -3.48
C THR A 5 -15.37 -9.49 -4.02
N LEU A 6 -14.23 -10.02 -4.46
CA LEU A 6 -13.21 -9.21 -5.14
C LEU A 6 -13.83 -8.43 -6.33
N SER A 7 -14.75 -9.05 -7.09
CA SER A 7 -15.47 -8.38 -8.17
C SER A 7 -16.28 -7.18 -7.70
N GLN A 8 -16.94 -7.28 -6.56
CA GLN A 8 -17.70 -6.16 -5.98
C GLN A 8 -16.79 -5.03 -5.49
N LEU A 9 -15.61 -5.35 -4.95
CA LEU A 9 -14.61 -4.33 -4.61
C LEU A 9 -14.12 -3.60 -5.86
N VAL A 10 -13.86 -4.32 -6.95
CA VAL A 10 -13.51 -3.75 -8.26
C VAL A 10 -14.63 -2.85 -8.78
N GLU A 11 -15.89 -3.28 -8.71
CA GLU A 11 -17.04 -2.47 -9.11
C GLU A 11 -17.12 -1.17 -8.31
N THR A 12 -16.94 -1.24 -6.99
CA THR A 12 -16.90 -0.06 -6.12
C THR A 12 -15.84 0.95 -6.57
N LEU A 13 -14.64 0.48 -6.94
CA LEU A 13 -13.57 1.35 -7.44
C LEU A 13 -13.91 1.98 -8.79
N VAL A 14 -14.46 1.20 -9.71
CA VAL A 14 -14.84 1.69 -11.05
C VAL A 14 -16.02 2.68 -10.98
N GLU A 15 -16.99 2.44 -10.11
CA GLU A 15 -18.09 3.38 -9.86
C GLU A 15 -17.56 4.72 -9.31
N GLY A 16 -16.52 4.69 -8.47
CA GLY A 16 -15.84 5.89 -7.96
C GLY A 16 -15.23 6.77 -9.06
N LEU A 17 -14.89 6.20 -10.22
CA LEU A 17 -14.40 6.96 -11.38
C LEU A 17 -15.50 7.79 -12.07
N GLY A 18 -16.78 7.43 -11.91
CA GLY A 18 -17.93 8.13 -12.48
C GLY A 18 -18.69 9.05 -11.54
N GLY A 19 -18.27 9.16 -10.27
CA GLY A 19 -19.01 9.91 -9.23
C GLY A 19 -18.99 11.44 -9.40
N PRO A 20 -19.95 12.16 -8.79
CA PRO A 20 -19.96 13.62 -8.78
C PRO A 20 -18.72 14.14 -8.03
N GLY A 21 -17.92 14.95 -8.69
CA GLY A 21 -16.61 15.45 -8.23
C GLY A 21 -15.43 14.85 -8.99
N SER A 22 -15.69 13.93 -9.92
CA SER A 22 -14.70 13.46 -10.86
C SER A 22 -14.33 14.59 -11.84
N GLY A 23 -13.30 15.37 -11.49
CA GLY A 23 -12.72 16.35 -12.40
C GLY A 23 -12.17 15.64 -13.64
N GLU A 24 -12.31 16.27 -14.80
CA GLU A 24 -11.77 15.80 -16.08
C GLU A 24 -10.25 15.67 -15.98
N ARG A 25 -9.71 14.44 -15.98
CA ARG A 25 -8.26 14.21 -16.14
C ARG A 25 -7.97 12.79 -16.62
N GLY A 26 -7.15 12.70 -17.65
CA GLY A 26 -6.68 11.52 -18.35
C GLY A 26 -6.65 11.80 -19.86
N PRO A 27 -5.92 11.03 -20.67
CA PRO A 27 -5.85 11.25 -22.13
C PRO A 27 -7.23 11.25 -22.80
N ASP A 28 -8.25 10.62 -22.17
CA ASP A 28 -9.64 10.61 -22.63
C ASP A 28 -10.56 11.52 -21.77
N GLY A 29 -10.03 12.47 -21.00
CA GLY A 29 -10.81 13.38 -20.15
C GLY A 29 -11.32 12.79 -18.83
N GLY A 30 -10.95 11.57 -18.47
CA GLY A 30 -11.43 10.89 -17.26
C GLY A 30 -10.50 11.02 -16.06
N ARG A 31 -11.07 11.10 -14.86
CA ARG A 31 -10.34 11.12 -13.57
C ARG A 31 -9.56 9.83 -13.34
N ARG A 32 -8.34 9.95 -12.81
CA ARG A 32 -7.57 8.83 -12.23
C ARG A 32 -7.90 8.72 -10.74
N LEU A 33 -8.24 7.51 -10.29
CA LEU A 33 -8.50 7.22 -8.87
C LEU A 33 -7.22 6.70 -8.21
N VAL A 34 -6.87 7.25 -7.06
CA VAL A 34 -5.77 6.78 -6.22
C VAL A 34 -6.35 6.11 -4.98
N LEU A 35 -6.25 4.78 -4.91
CA LEU A 35 -6.63 3.99 -3.75
C LEU A 35 -5.41 3.76 -2.85
N GLY A 36 -5.49 4.19 -1.60
CA GLY A 36 -4.56 3.80 -0.55
C GLY A 36 -5.03 2.53 0.16
N ILE A 37 -4.14 1.58 0.40
CA ILE A 37 -4.40 0.39 1.22
C ILE A 37 -3.45 0.40 2.40
N THR A 38 -3.98 0.41 3.61
CA THR A 38 -3.18 0.46 4.83
C THR A 38 -3.61 -0.60 5.85
N GLY A 39 -2.80 -0.79 6.87
CA GLY A 39 -3.02 -1.77 7.94
C GLY A 39 -1.71 -2.24 8.54
N ALA A 40 -1.78 -3.00 9.62
CA ALA A 40 -0.60 -3.48 10.32
C ALA A 40 0.33 -4.33 9.43
N PRO A 41 1.65 -4.40 9.73
CA PRO A 41 2.56 -5.35 9.08
C PRO A 41 1.99 -6.76 9.11
N GLY A 42 2.02 -7.47 7.98
CA GLY A 42 1.48 -8.84 7.88
C GLY A 42 -0.04 -8.95 7.71
N ALA A 43 -0.78 -7.82 7.63
CA ALA A 43 -2.25 -7.84 7.49
C ALA A 43 -2.76 -8.28 6.10
N GLY A 44 -1.90 -8.40 5.08
CA GLY A 44 -2.32 -8.81 3.73
C GLY A 44 -2.56 -7.65 2.75
N LYS A 45 -2.05 -6.44 3.04
CA LYS A 45 -2.20 -5.26 2.16
C LYS A 45 -1.76 -5.51 0.72
N THR A 46 -0.54 -6.00 0.55
CA THR A 46 0.03 -6.30 -0.77
C THR A 46 -0.78 -7.40 -1.48
N THR A 47 -1.27 -8.41 -0.74
CA THR A 47 -2.13 -9.46 -1.29
C THR A 47 -3.42 -8.87 -1.86
N LEU A 48 -4.09 -7.99 -1.11
CA LEU A 48 -5.29 -7.30 -1.59
C LEU A 48 -4.97 -6.38 -2.78
N ALA A 49 -3.88 -5.60 -2.69
CA ALA A 49 -3.47 -4.69 -3.75
C ALA A 49 -3.25 -5.43 -5.08
N LEU A 50 -2.47 -6.51 -5.06
CA LEU A 50 -2.19 -7.32 -6.25
C LEU A 50 -3.45 -7.99 -6.79
N ALA A 51 -4.31 -8.54 -5.91
CA ALA A 51 -5.57 -9.15 -6.35
C ALA A 51 -6.51 -8.12 -7.02
N LEU A 52 -6.59 -6.90 -6.51
CA LEU A 52 -7.35 -5.81 -7.14
C LEU A 52 -6.76 -5.41 -8.49
N LEU A 53 -5.43 -5.27 -8.58
CA LEU A 53 -4.74 -4.96 -9.83
C LEU A 53 -5.00 -6.01 -10.90
N ASP A 54 -4.84 -7.29 -10.56
CA ASP A 54 -5.07 -8.40 -11.48
C ASP A 54 -6.53 -8.42 -11.96
N ALA A 55 -7.49 -8.24 -11.06
CA ALA A 55 -8.91 -8.22 -11.40
C ALA A 55 -9.30 -7.00 -12.26
N LEU A 56 -8.74 -5.81 -11.97
CA LEU A 56 -8.95 -4.60 -12.77
C LEU A 56 -8.36 -4.76 -14.18
N ARG A 57 -7.13 -5.28 -14.29
CA ARG A 57 -6.48 -5.52 -15.58
C ARG A 57 -7.16 -6.58 -16.42
N ALA A 58 -7.58 -7.68 -15.80
CA ALA A 58 -8.32 -8.73 -16.49
C ALA A 58 -9.64 -8.23 -17.07
N ARG A 59 -10.30 -7.26 -16.41
CA ARG A 59 -11.61 -6.73 -16.85
C ARG A 59 -11.50 -5.57 -17.83
N HIS A 60 -10.46 -4.72 -17.69
CA HIS A 60 -10.37 -3.44 -18.41
C HIS A 60 -9.11 -3.29 -19.28
N GLY A 61 -8.19 -4.27 -19.26
CA GLY A 61 -6.93 -4.24 -19.99
C GLY A 61 -5.73 -3.93 -19.09
N GLU A 62 -4.52 -4.39 -19.49
CA GLU A 62 -3.30 -4.35 -18.69
C GLU A 62 -2.91 -2.94 -18.21
N GLY A 63 -3.05 -1.93 -19.04
CA GLY A 63 -2.72 -0.54 -18.70
C GLY A 63 -3.75 0.17 -17.81
N PHE A 64 -4.89 -0.47 -17.47
CA PHE A 64 -5.96 0.20 -16.73
C PHE A 64 -5.62 0.53 -15.29
N ALA A 65 -4.81 -0.31 -14.63
CA ALA A 65 -4.46 -0.15 -13.22
C ALA A 65 -2.95 -0.30 -12.98
N ALA A 66 -2.40 0.56 -12.14
CA ALA A 66 -0.98 0.59 -11.80
C ALA A 66 -0.74 0.44 -10.29
N HIS A 67 0.41 -0.14 -9.93
CA HIS A 67 0.87 -0.30 -8.55
C HIS A 67 1.86 0.79 -8.15
N LEU A 68 1.66 1.39 -6.98
CA LEU A 68 2.59 2.34 -6.38
C LEU A 68 2.80 1.97 -4.91
N PRO A 69 3.72 1.04 -4.59
CA PRO A 69 3.96 0.61 -3.22
C PRO A 69 4.75 1.66 -2.42
N MET A 70 4.34 1.91 -1.17
CA MET A 70 5.10 2.76 -0.24
C MET A 70 6.50 2.20 0.04
N ASP A 71 6.68 0.88 -0.04
CA ASP A 71 7.97 0.23 0.22
C ASP A 71 9.08 0.72 -0.73
N GLY A 72 8.74 1.17 -1.94
CA GLY A 72 9.69 1.81 -2.87
C GLY A 72 10.29 3.11 -2.35
N PHE A 73 9.73 3.69 -1.29
CA PHE A 73 10.19 4.93 -0.68
C PHE A 73 10.97 4.72 0.64
N HIS A 74 11.41 3.50 0.93
CA HIS A 74 12.41 3.30 1.97
C HIS A 74 13.66 4.13 1.68
N LEU A 75 14.26 4.68 2.73
CA LEU A 75 15.61 5.24 2.59
C LEU A 75 16.59 4.09 2.28
N ALA A 76 17.51 4.33 1.36
CA ALA A 76 18.57 3.38 1.07
C ALA A 76 19.45 3.15 2.31
N ASP A 77 20.03 1.96 2.42
CA ASP A 77 20.84 1.56 3.57
C ASP A 77 21.97 2.56 3.88
N ALA A 78 22.62 3.12 2.86
CA ALA A 78 23.62 4.15 3.03
C ALA A 78 23.09 5.42 3.74
N GLN A 79 21.82 5.77 3.53
CA GLN A 79 21.21 6.89 4.24
C GLN A 79 20.80 6.50 5.67
N LEU A 80 20.34 5.29 5.86
CA LEU A 80 20.01 4.76 7.19
C LEU A 80 21.27 4.69 8.06
N ASP A 81 22.40 4.25 7.51
CA ASP A 81 23.69 4.22 8.20
C ASP A 81 24.14 5.66 8.59
N ARG A 82 24.04 6.61 7.65
CA ARG A 82 24.37 8.03 7.92
C ARG A 82 23.51 8.64 9.02
N LEU A 83 22.24 8.19 9.13
CA LEU A 83 21.28 8.67 10.13
C LEU A 83 21.31 7.87 11.45
N GLY A 84 22.03 6.75 11.51
CA GLY A 84 22.01 5.84 12.66
C GLY A 84 20.69 5.10 12.84
N LEU A 85 19.95 4.89 11.73
CA LEU A 85 18.60 4.30 11.73
C LEU A 85 18.55 2.88 11.14
N ARG A 86 19.71 2.26 10.84
CA ARG A 86 19.78 0.96 10.17
C ARG A 86 18.99 -0.12 10.90
N GLU A 87 19.13 -0.20 12.21
CA GLU A 87 18.46 -1.19 13.07
C GLU A 87 16.94 -0.94 13.20
N ARG A 88 16.48 0.19 12.71
CA ARG A 88 15.06 0.58 12.73
C ARG A 88 14.42 0.55 11.35
N LYS A 89 15.08 -0.03 10.35
CA LYS A 89 14.56 -0.12 8.99
C LYS A 89 13.15 -0.70 8.96
N GLY A 90 12.23 0.00 8.32
CA GLY A 90 10.80 -0.29 8.33
C GLY A 90 9.97 0.54 9.32
N ALA A 91 10.60 1.34 10.21
CA ALA A 91 9.92 2.33 11.03
C ALA A 91 9.56 3.59 10.22
N PRO A 92 8.56 4.40 10.63
CA PRO A 92 8.07 5.53 9.84
C PRO A 92 9.15 6.53 9.40
N GLU A 93 10.15 6.79 10.23
CA GLU A 93 11.25 7.71 9.98
C GLU A 93 12.31 7.17 9.00
N THR A 94 12.19 5.91 8.57
CA THR A 94 13.09 5.28 7.60
C THR A 94 12.57 5.32 6.17
N PHE A 95 11.56 6.16 5.93
CA PHE A 95 10.95 6.37 4.61
C PHE A 95 11.13 7.82 4.16
N ASP A 96 11.24 8.00 2.85
CA ASP A 96 11.06 9.31 2.18
C ASP A 96 9.56 9.61 2.06
N ARG A 97 8.97 10.04 3.18
CA ARG A 97 7.55 10.36 3.29
C ARG A 97 7.11 11.44 2.31
N ASP A 98 7.91 12.49 2.19
CA ASP A 98 7.56 13.65 1.37
C ASP A 98 7.71 13.33 -0.12
N GLY A 99 8.72 12.54 -0.51
CA GLY A 99 8.87 12.00 -1.86
C GLY A 99 7.72 11.07 -2.24
N TYR A 100 7.26 10.24 -1.31
CA TYR A 100 6.07 9.40 -1.51
C TYR A 100 4.81 10.23 -1.75
N ALA A 101 4.54 11.21 -0.89
CA ALA A 101 3.38 12.09 -1.02
C ALA A 101 3.40 12.88 -2.34
N ALA A 102 4.58 13.43 -2.71
CA ALA A 102 4.76 14.15 -3.97
C ALA A 102 4.53 13.24 -5.19
N THR A 103 4.97 11.98 -5.12
CA THR A 103 4.76 11.00 -6.19
C THR A 103 3.28 10.63 -6.33
N LEU A 104 2.57 10.40 -5.23
CA LEU A 104 1.11 10.18 -5.25
C LEU A 104 0.37 11.36 -5.87
N ALA A 105 0.69 12.59 -5.46
CA ALA A 105 0.11 13.79 -6.04
C ALA A 105 0.43 13.94 -7.54
N ARG A 106 1.66 13.60 -7.96
CA ARG A 106 2.06 13.63 -9.37
C ARG A 106 1.28 12.62 -10.20
N VAL A 107 1.19 11.37 -9.77
CA VAL A 107 0.47 10.33 -10.54
C VAL A 107 -1.02 10.59 -10.64
N SER A 108 -1.63 11.28 -9.68
CA SER A 108 -3.07 11.59 -9.73
C SER A 108 -3.43 12.57 -10.86
N THR A 109 -2.46 13.33 -11.36
CA THR A 109 -2.69 14.42 -12.33
C THR A 109 -1.86 14.31 -13.60
N ALA A 110 -0.91 13.36 -13.69
CA ALA A 110 -0.04 13.22 -14.84
C ALA A 110 -0.81 12.71 -16.06
N ASP A 111 -0.48 13.28 -17.21
CA ASP A 111 -0.95 12.92 -18.56
C ASP A 111 0.09 12.11 -19.36
N GLU A 112 1.26 11.88 -18.76
CA GLU A 112 2.35 11.07 -19.30
C GLU A 112 2.65 9.91 -18.36
N ASP A 113 3.45 8.96 -18.82
CA ASP A 113 3.97 7.85 -18.02
C ASP A 113 4.81 8.39 -16.85
N VAL A 114 4.54 7.88 -15.65
CA VAL A 114 5.29 8.22 -14.45
C VAL A 114 6.05 6.99 -13.96
N TYR A 115 7.38 7.04 -14.06
CA TYR A 115 8.22 6.02 -13.44
C TYR A 115 8.28 6.23 -11.93
N VAL A 116 8.02 5.17 -11.19
CA VAL A 116 7.97 5.20 -9.72
C VAL A 116 8.88 4.13 -9.12
N PRO A 117 9.39 4.31 -7.91
CA PRO A 117 10.26 3.33 -7.29
C PRO A 117 9.48 2.07 -6.87
N GLY A 118 10.16 0.92 -6.91
CA GLY A 118 9.75 -0.34 -6.31
C GLY A 118 10.71 -0.75 -5.20
N PHE A 119 10.43 -1.88 -4.56
CA PHE A 119 11.29 -2.45 -3.53
C PHE A 119 11.77 -3.84 -3.95
N GLU A 120 13.09 -4.02 -4.00
CA GLU A 120 13.70 -5.31 -4.34
C GLU A 120 13.96 -6.11 -3.07
N ARG A 121 13.27 -7.23 -2.93
CA ARG A 121 13.30 -8.04 -1.71
C ARG A 121 14.62 -8.81 -1.49
N GLU A 122 15.28 -9.20 -2.55
CA GLU A 122 16.57 -9.89 -2.43
C GLU A 122 17.69 -8.93 -2.00
N LEU A 123 17.63 -7.71 -2.48
CA LEU A 123 18.59 -6.66 -2.12
C LEU A 123 18.18 -5.92 -0.83
N GLU A 124 16.92 -6.07 -0.39
CA GLU A 124 16.33 -5.28 0.69
C GLU A 124 16.49 -3.77 0.48
N GLN A 125 16.35 -3.30 -0.79
CA GLN A 125 16.56 -1.91 -1.18
C GLN A 125 15.44 -1.37 -2.08
N PRO A 126 15.13 -0.06 -1.98
CA PRO A 126 14.32 0.60 -2.99
C PRO A 126 15.09 0.73 -4.30
N LEU A 127 14.42 0.50 -5.42
CA LEU A 127 14.96 0.72 -6.75
C LEU A 127 14.19 1.84 -7.45
N ALA A 128 14.90 2.87 -7.88
CA ALA A 128 14.32 3.96 -8.65
C ALA A 128 13.80 3.46 -10.00
N ALA A 129 12.64 4.00 -10.42
CA ALA A 129 12.04 3.72 -11.74
C ALA A 129 11.82 2.21 -12.03
N ALA A 130 11.55 1.43 -10.99
CA ALA A 130 11.30 -0.02 -11.10
C ALA A 130 9.89 -0.34 -11.59
N LEU A 131 8.97 0.60 -11.44
CA LEU A 131 7.57 0.47 -11.84
C LEU A 131 7.15 1.67 -12.70
N VAL A 132 6.05 1.51 -13.43
CA VAL A 132 5.45 2.59 -14.23
C VAL A 132 3.97 2.72 -13.93
N VAL A 133 3.52 3.96 -13.79
CA VAL A 133 2.10 4.34 -13.87
C VAL A 133 1.90 4.91 -15.26
N GLU A 134 1.31 4.10 -16.15
CA GLU A 134 1.09 4.50 -17.54
C GLU A 134 0.10 5.68 -17.61
N ALA A 135 0.24 6.53 -18.63
CA ALA A 135 -0.68 7.63 -18.88
C ALA A 135 -2.15 7.16 -18.97
N ALA A 136 -2.37 5.99 -19.56
CA ALA A 136 -3.69 5.36 -19.71
C ALA A 136 -4.29 4.82 -18.39
N ALA A 137 -3.50 4.69 -17.31
CA ALA A 137 -3.99 4.13 -16.05
C ALA A 137 -5.12 4.99 -15.47
N ARG A 138 -6.22 4.34 -15.11
CA ARG A 138 -7.40 4.97 -14.50
C ARG A 138 -7.44 4.74 -12.99
N VAL A 139 -6.79 3.68 -12.50
CA VAL A 139 -6.69 3.35 -11.09
C VAL A 139 -5.22 3.19 -10.71
N VAL A 140 -4.81 3.86 -9.64
CA VAL A 140 -3.52 3.64 -8.98
C VAL A 140 -3.82 3.01 -7.63
N VAL A 141 -3.30 1.80 -7.40
CA VAL A 141 -3.37 1.14 -6.10
C VAL A 141 -2.05 1.35 -5.39
N SER A 142 -2.08 2.11 -4.31
CA SER A 142 -0.93 2.33 -3.44
C SER A 142 -1.14 1.62 -2.11
N GLU A 143 -0.10 1.00 -1.58
CA GLU A 143 -0.22 0.32 -0.30
C GLU A 143 0.98 0.61 0.60
N GLY A 144 0.70 0.67 1.92
CA GLY A 144 1.73 0.92 2.90
C GLY A 144 1.21 0.97 4.33
N ASN A 145 2.15 0.87 5.29
CA ASN A 145 1.79 0.83 6.69
C ASN A 145 1.29 2.17 7.24
N TYR A 146 1.77 3.30 6.71
CA TYR A 146 1.78 4.58 7.42
C TYR A 146 0.85 5.65 6.84
N LEU A 147 0.02 5.32 5.84
CA LEU A 147 -0.82 6.29 5.12
C LEU A 147 -1.74 7.13 6.03
N LEU A 148 -2.09 6.62 7.20
CA LEU A 148 -2.99 7.28 8.15
C LEU A 148 -2.28 7.83 9.39
N LEU A 149 -0.95 7.72 9.48
CA LEU A 149 -0.21 8.23 10.63
C LEU A 149 -0.21 9.77 10.66
N PRO A 150 -0.18 10.37 11.87
CA PRO A 150 0.19 11.76 12.01
C PRO A 150 1.54 12.05 11.34
N GLY A 151 1.60 13.15 10.58
CA GLY A 151 2.75 13.53 9.77
C GLY A 151 2.73 12.95 8.35
N TRP A 152 1.75 12.10 7.98
CA TRP A 152 1.56 11.55 6.63
C TRP A 152 0.32 12.12 5.92
N GLU A 153 -0.19 13.25 6.40
CA GLU A 153 -1.44 13.86 5.91
C GLU A 153 -1.39 14.19 4.41
N GLN A 154 -0.22 14.55 3.88
CA GLN A 154 -0.05 14.85 2.45
C GLN A 154 -0.23 13.57 1.60
N ALA A 155 0.33 12.44 2.05
CA ALA A 155 0.14 11.15 1.37
C ALA A 155 -1.32 10.71 1.44
N ARG A 156 -1.98 10.86 2.62
CA ARG A 156 -3.42 10.60 2.78
C ARG A 156 -4.27 11.48 1.86
N ALA A 157 -3.97 12.77 1.77
CA ALA A 157 -4.71 13.73 0.96
C ALA A 157 -4.58 13.48 -0.55
N ALA A 158 -3.51 12.80 -0.98
CA ALA A 158 -3.31 12.41 -2.37
C ALA A 158 -4.07 11.12 -2.75
N CYS A 159 -4.67 10.42 -1.79
CA CYS A 159 -5.54 9.27 -2.01
C CYS A 159 -7.01 9.70 -2.00
N ASP A 160 -7.81 9.20 -2.94
CA ASP A 160 -9.25 9.41 -2.97
C ASP A 160 -9.96 8.65 -1.84
N GLU A 161 -9.57 7.39 -1.64
CA GLU A 161 -9.98 6.58 -0.50
C GLU A 161 -8.76 5.88 0.09
N VAL A 162 -8.82 5.61 1.40
CA VAL A 162 -7.85 4.75 2.08
C VAL A 162 -8.60 3.62 2.78
N TRP A 163 -8.30 2.38 2.36
CA TRP A 163 -8.90 1.18 2.91
C TRP A 163 -7.98 0.56 3.95
N TRP A 164 -8.55 0.19 5.09
CA TRP A 164 -7.87 -0.53 6.16
C TRP A 164 -8.03 -2.02 5.98
N VAL A 165 -6.92 -2.74 5.89
CA VAL A 165 -6.93 -4.22 5.91
C VAL A 165 -6.82 -4.70 7.36
N GLU A 166 -7.85 -5.41 7.81
CA GLU A 166 -7.93 -5.97 9.15
C GLU A 166 -7.68 -7.47 9.13
N LEU A 167 -6.81 -7.93 10.00
CA LEU A 167 -6.51 -9.33 10.21
C LEU A 167 -6.40 -9.60 11.71
N ASP A 168 -6.80 -10.81 12.13
CA ASP A 168 -6.57 -11.28 13.50
C ASP A 168 -5.08 -11.21 13.86
N ASP A 169 -4.77 -10.76 15.08
CA ASP A 169 -3.39 -10.50 15.48
C ASP A 169 -2.55 -11.79 15.57
N ALA A 170 -3.15 -12.90 15.99
CA ALA A 170 -2.44 -14.19 16.06
C ALA A 170 -2.05 -14.67 14.66
N VAL A 171 -3.00 -14.60 13.69
CA VAL A 171 -2.76 -14.97 12.29
C VAL A 171 -1.71 -14.05 11.67
N ARG A 172 -1.79 -12.75 11.94
CA ARG A 172 -0.82 -11.75 11.47
C ARG A 172 0.61 -12.08 11.95
N ARG A 173 0.76 -12.38 13.23
CA ARG A 173 2.05 -12.74 13.85
C ARG A 173 2.63 -14.02 13.27
N GLU A 174 1.81 -15.05 13.07
CA GLU A 174 2.23 -16.29 12.42
C GLU A 174 2.73 -16.03 10.99
N ARG A 175 2.00 -15.24 10.20
CA ARG A 175 2.41 -14.85 8.83
C ARG A 175 3.76 -14.11 8.83
N LEU A 176 3.97 -13.20 9.78
CA LEU A 176 5.23 -12.45 9.89
C LEU A 176 6.40 -13.34 10.27
N VAL A 177 6.24 -14.23 11.27
CA VAL A 177 7.28 -15.19 11.65
C VAL A 177 7.64 -16.08 10.45
N ALA A 178 6.63 -16.63 9.76
CA ALA A 178 6.86 -17.45 8.56
C ALA A 178 7.61 -16.67 7.48
N ARG A 179 7.22 -15.41 7.21
CA ARG A 179 7.88 -14.54 6.24
C ARG A 179 9.35 -14.28 6.61
N HIS A 180 9.63 -13.85 7.84
CA HIS A 180 10.99 -13.58 8.28
C HIS A 180 11.88 -14.82 8.23
N THR A 181 11.31 -16.00 8.54
CA THR A 181 12.03 -17.29 8.45
C THR A 181 12.31 -17.66 7.01
N ALA A 182 11.37 -17.46 6.09
CA ALA A 182 11.56 -17.71 4.66
C ALA A 182 12.65 -16.82 4.05
N PHE A 183 12.85 -15.61 4.58
CA PHE A 183 13.93 -14.70 4.19
C PHE A 183 15.21 -14.89 5.03
N GLY A 184 15.39 -16.05 5.66
CA GLY A 184 16.66 -16.49 6.26
C GLY A 184 16.87 -16.13 7.73
N LYS A 185 15.93 -15.49 8.42
CA LYS A 185 16.06 -15.27 9.87
C LYS A 185 15.84 -16.60 10.62
N PRO A 186 16.70 -16.96 11.60
CA PRO A 186 16.42 -18.06 12.52
C PRO A 186 15.06 -17.87 13.22
N ALA A 187 14.30 -18.93 13.44
CA ALA A 187 12.94 -18.85 13.98
C ALA A 187 12.84 -18.07 15.30
N ALA A 188 13.80 -18.20 16.19
CA ALA A 188 13.84 -17.43 17.44
C ALA A 188 14.04 -15.93 17.21
N ALA A 189 14.94 -15.56 16.29
CA ALA A 189 15.18 -14.17 15.91
C ALA A 189 13.98 -13.57 15.15
N ALA A 190 13.32 -14.36 14.32
CA ALA A 190 12.09 -13.96 13.63
C ALA A 190 10.97 -13.62 14.63
N ARG A 191 10.78 -14.44 15.65
CA ARG A 191 9.79 -14.19 16.73
C ARG A 191 10.12 -12.94 17.53
N ALA A 192 11.37 -12.78 17.96
CA ALA A 192 11.80 -11.59 18.67
C ALA A 192 11.55 -10.31 17.82
N TRP A 193 11.89 -10.35 16.55
CA TRP A 193 11.64 -9.24 15.63
C TRP A 193 10.15 -8.90 15.49
N VAL A 194 9.30 -9.93 15.36
CA VAL A 194 7.84 -9.73 15.30
C VAL A 194 7.31 -9.11 16.59
N ASP A 195 7.87 -9.45 17.74
CA ASP A 195 7.44 -8.89 19.03
C ASP A 195 7.94 -7.45 19.22
N GLU A 196 9.20 -7.21 18.97
CA GLU A 196 9.90 -5.97 19.33
C GLU A 196 9.77 -4.88 18.28
N VAL A 197 9.68 -5.25 17.00
CA VAL A 197 9.63 -4.30 15.87
C VAL A 197 8.25 -4.27 15.23
N ASP A 198 7.79 -5.40 14.68
CA ASP A 198 6.51 -5.45 13.97
C ASP A 198 5.32 -5.21 14.92
N GLY A 199 5.41 -5.64 16.18
CA GLY A 199 4.38 -5.45 17.22
C GLY A 199 4.22 -3.98 17.58
N VAL A 200 5.32 -3.28 17.83
CA VAL A 200 5.31 -1.84 18.14
C VAL A 200 4.74 -1.04 16.97
N ASN A 201 5.19 -1.33 15.75
CA ASN A 201 4.65 -0.69 14.56
C ASN A 201 3.16 -1.01 14.37
N ALA A 202 2.73 -2.24 14.64
CA ALA A 202 1.33 -2.62 14.53
C ALA A 202 0.42 -1.84 15.50
N GLU A 203 0.85 -1.58 16.73
CA GLU A 203 0.08 -0.79 17.68
C GLU A 203 -0.03 0.67 17.26
N LEU A 204 1.09 1.26 16.82
CA LEU A 204 1.13 2.62 16.28
C LEU A 204 0.15 2.78 15.11
N ILE A 205 0.17 1.83 14.19
CA ILE A 205 -0.70 1.85 12.99
C ILE A 205 -2.15 1.62 13.39
N ARG A 206 -2.42 0.66 14.28
CA ARG A 206 -3.77 0.28 14.72
C ARG A 206 -4.53 1.46 15.35
N ALA A 207 -3.84 2.36 16.03
CA ALA A 207 -4.43 3.59 16.57
C ALA A 207 -5.02 4.51 15.49
N THR A 208 -4.65 4.34 14.23
CA THR A 208 -5.14 5.17 13.11
C THR A 208 -6.31 4.55 12.33
N ARG A 209 -6.75 3.35 12.69
CA ARG A 209 -7.81 2.59 12.01
C ARG A 209 -9.08 3.39 11.74
N SER A 210 -9.51 4.20 12.71
CA SER A 210 -10.72 5.03 12.60
C SER A 210 -10.63 6.17 11.57
N ARG A 211 -9.45 6.41 11.01
CA ARG A 211 -9.21 7.41 9.96
C ARG A 211 -9.36 6.84 8.54
N ALA A 212 -9.53 5.52 8.42
CA ALA A 212 -9.76 4.86 7.14
C ALA A 212 -11.21 5.08 6.66
N ASP A 213 -11.38 5.17 5.35
CA ASP A 213 -12.71 5.34 4.73
C ASP A 213 -13.49 4.02 4.75
N ARG A 214 -12.79 2.89 4.63
CA ARG A 214 -13.39 1.54 4.67
C ARG A 214 -12.49 0.56 5.41
N VAL A 215 -13.11 -0.48 5.98
CA VAL A 215 -12.39 -1.60 6.60
C VAL A 215 -12.67 -2.87 5.81
N ILE A 216 -11.60 -3.49 5.34
CA ILE A 216 -11.63 -4.74 4.60
C ILE A 216 -11.04 -5.83 5.49
N ARG A 217 -11.77 -6.92 5.70
CA ARG A 217 -11.31 -8.11 6.40
C ARG A 217 -11.20 -9.28 5.44
N GLU A 218 -10.04 -9.90 5.40
CA GLU A 218 -9.82 -11.14 4.67
C GLU A 218 -10.53 -12.31 5.39
N THR A 219 -11.22 -13.14 4.62
CA THR A 219 -11.79 -14.42 5.05
C THR A 219 -11.26 -15.53 4.14
N PRO A 220 -11.37 -16.82 4.49
CA PRO A 220 -10.84 -17.90 3.65
C PRO A 220 -11.33 -17.88 2.20
N ASP A 221 -12.57 -17.43 1.95
CA ASP A 221 -13.20 -17.52 0.64
C ASP A 221 -13.55 -16.17 0.01
N SER A 222 -13.36 -15.05 0.73
CA SER A 222 -13.78 -13.73 0.24
C SER A 222 -13.26 -12.59 1.10
N TRP A 223 -13.76 -11.39 0.82
CA TRP A 223 -13.50 -10.18 1.59
C TRP A 223 -14.79 -9.67 2.24
N VAL A 224 -14.68 -9.14 3.44
CA VAL A 224 -15.80 -8.50 4.16
C VAL A 224 -15.54 -7.01 4.21
N LEU A 225 -16.47 -6.21 3.69
CA LEU A 225 -16.47 -4.76 3.74
C LEU A 225 -17.30 -4.29 4.95
N SER A 226 -16.78 -3.34 5.72
CA SER A 226 -17.51 -2.71 6.85
C SER A 226 -17.21 -1.21 6.94
#